data_a51a7f0c402ee7ffa0930601202e4158
#
_entry.id   a51a7f0c402ee7ffa0930601202e4158
#
_cell.length_a   1.000
_cell.length_b   1.000
_cell.length_c   1.000
_cell.angle_alpha   90.00
_cell.angle_beta   90.00
_cell.angle_gamma   90.00
#
_symmetry.space_group_name_H-M   'P 1'
#
loop_
_entity.id
_entity.type
_entity.pdbx_description
1 polymer ?
#
loop_
_entity_poly.entity_id
_entity_poly.type
_entity_poly.pdbx_seq_one_letter_code
_entity_poly.pdbx_strand_id
1 'polypeptide(L)'
;MDIQVVPFDPRTASPEEWRRFHVYRRAHQMETEPEDPVFDDETIERMERHSNVQWDWRRLVVLDRDRPDVTIGEVTLEFSRPGTPTHEENAHIAHAWIGLLKPYRRQAVATRLLPKVVELAREQGRTILQSWCEEPDGKAFAAAIGAKVVQQRRENRLKLDKVDWAMVERWAKDGPGRSPGTKLRWFVDRIDDDVIERYSKVYTEAMNQQPFDAAAHGDWISTPESIRDGEKRNAEIGARKITAVTVEPDGDISGLTEVTHTPDSKWIGWQGLTGVRDVHRGRGLGKWLKAEMLLRVRRDFPEVRVVSTGNASSNEAMLSINERLGFRTHKEPVIVEMTREALEGYVRDHTGHRAR
;
A
#
# COMPACT_ATOMS: atom_id res chain seq x y z
N MET A 1 -12.34 -19.57 -23.80
CA MET A 1 -13.30 -18.93 -22.89
C MET A 1 -13.63 -17.55 -23.41
N ASP A 2 -14.88 -17.15 -23.46
CA ASP A 2 -15.31 -15.80 -23.81
C ASP A 2 -15.47 -14.94 -22.55
N ILE A 3 -15.07 -13.67 -22.61
CA ILE A 3 -15.11 -12.74 -21.47
C ILE A 3 -15.80 -11.45 -21.87
N GLN A 4 -16.45 -10.83 -20.88
CA GLN A 4 -16.96 -9.46 -20.98
C GLN A 4 -16.24 -8.59 -19.96
N VAL A 5 -15.82 -7.40 -20.36
CA VAL A 5 -15.14 -6.43 -19.49
C VAL A 5 -16.04 -5.21 -19.35
N VAL A 6 -16.42 -4.89 -18.12
CA VAL A 6 -17.37 -3.80 -17.82
C VAL A 6 -16.81 -2.88 -16.75
N PRO A 7 -17.13 -1.57 -16.80
CA PRO A 7 -16.76 -0.64 -15.73
C PRO A 7 -17.38 -1.04 -14.38
N PHE A 8 -16.66 -0.77 -13.29
CA PHE A 8 -17.16 -0.87 -11.94
C PHE A 8 -16.76 0.38 -11.15
N ASP A 9 -17.72 1.24 -10.86
CA ASP A 9 -17.54 2.40 -9.99
C ASP A 9 -18.26 2.15 -8.66
N PRO A 10 -17.55 1.95 -7.54
CA PRO A 10 -18.15 1.71 -6.23
C PRO A 10 -19.15 2.76 -5.77
N ARG A 11 -19.02 3.99 -6.26
CA ARG A 11 -19.90 5.10 -5.86
C ARG A 11 -21.30 4.99 -6.48
N THR A 12 -21.41 4.31 -7.61
CA THR A 12 -22.66 4.18 -8.39
C THR A 12 -23.08 2.73 -8.62
N ALA A 13 -22.24 1.76 -8.24
CA ALA A 13 -22.51 0.34 -8.43
C ALA A 13 -23.81 -0.09 -7.75
N SER A 14 -24.60 -0.86 -8.45
CA SER A 14 -25.83 -1.48 -7.95
C SER A 14 -25.55 -2.57 -6.91
N PRO A 15 -26.55 -2.94 -6.08
CA PRO A 15 -26.39 -4.05 -5.12
C PRO A 15 -25.95 -5.37 -5.80
N GLU A 16 -26.41 -5.61 -7.04
CA GLU A 16 -26.05 -6.81 -7.78
C GLU A 16 -24.59 -6.80 -8.25
N GLU A 17 -24.06 -5.65 -8.71
CA GLU A 17 -22.65 -5.48 -9.07
C GLU A 17 -21.77 -5.64 -7.85
N TRP A 18 -22.16 -5.08 -6.70
CA TRP A 18 -21.47 -5.26 -5.44
C TRP A 18 -21.45 -6.71 -5.00
N ARG A 19 -22.58 -7.41 -5.06
CA ARG A 19 -22.67 -8.84 -4.71
C ARG A 19 -21.66 -9.67 -5.53
N ARG A 20 -21.59 -9.46 -6.84
CA ARG A 20 -20.66 -10.17 -7.74
C ARG A 20 -19.21 -9.82 -7.40
N PHE A 21 -18.91 -8.54 -7.17
CA PHE A 21 -17.57 -8.09 -6.78
C PHE A 21 -17.14 -8.68 -5.45
N HIS A 22 -18.01 -8.75 -4.46
CA HIS A 22 -17.69 -9.35 -3.15
C HIS A 22 -17.42 -10.86 -3.24
N VAL A 23 -18.14 -11.59 -4.07
CA VAL A 23 -17.84 -13.01 -4.31
C VAL A 23 -16.43 -13.16 -4.90
N TYR A 24 -16.10 -12.37 -5.93
CA TYR A 24 -14.78 -12.37 -6.55
C TYR A 24 -13.68 -12.00 -5.56
N ARG A 25 -13.78 -10.85 -4.87
CA ARG A 25 -12.71 -10.38 -4.00
C ARG A 25 -12.38 -11.35 -2.87
N ARG A 26 -13.41 -11.97 -2.27
CA ARG A 26 -13.21 -12.98 -1.21
C ARG A 26 -12.53 -14.23 -1.76
N ALA A 27 -12.97 -14.71 -2.92
CA ALA A 27 -12.33 -15.85 -3.57
C ALA A 27 -10.87 -15.53 -3.92
N HIS A 28 -10.60 -14.35 -4.49
CA HIS A 28 -9.26 -13.91 -4.85
C HIS A 28 -8.36 -13.80 -3.62
N GLN A 29 -8.84 -13.19 -2.53
CA GLN A 29 -8.09 -13.10 -1.28
C GLN A 29 -7.77 -14.48 -0.70
N MET A 30 -8.73 -15.39 -0.66
CA MET A 30 -8.49 -16.77 -0.20
C MET A 30 -7.47 -17.53 -1.05
N GLU A 31 -7.30 -17.16 -2.32
CA GLU A 31 -6.29 -17.74 -3.21
C GLU A 31 -4.90 -17.13 -3.02
N THR A 32 -4.82 -15.83 -2.69
CA THR A 32 -3.55 -15.07 -2.63
C THR A 32 -3.07 -14.84 -1.20
N GLU A 33 -3.99 -14.66 -0.27
CA GLU A 33 -3.73 -14.29 1.12
C GLU A 33 -4.61 -15.06 2.12
N PRO A 34 -4.56 -16.41 2.12
CA PRO A 34 -5.47 -17.24 2.93
C PRO A 34 -5.29 -17.05 4.44
N GLU A 35 -4.14 -16.53 4.87
CA GLU A 35 -3.84 -16.29 6.30
C GLU A 35 -4.34 -14.91 6.77
N ASP A 36 -4.71 -14.02 5.85
CA ASP A 36 -5.09 -12.66 6.19
C ASP A 36 -6.60 -12.54 6.47
N PRO A 37 -6.99 -11.60 7.34
CA PRO A 37 -8.40 -11.42 7.67
C PRO A 37 -9.17 -10.93 6.44
N VAL A 38 -10.33 -11.52 6.20
CA VAL A 38 -11.25 -11.09 5.16
C VAL A 38 -12.14 -9.99 5.74
N PHE A 39 -12.03 -8.78 5.19
CA PHE A 39 -12.90 -7.68 5.56
C PHE A 39 -14.36 -7.98 5.18
N ASP A 40 -15.30 -7.56 6.03
CA ASP A 40 -16.71 -7.65 5.71
C ASP A 40 -17.10 -6.77 4.50
N ASP A 41 -18.25 -7.09 3.89
CA ASP A 41 -18.68 -6.44 2.65
C ASP A 41 -18.98 -4.95 2.87
N GLU A 42 -19.58 -4.58 4.00
CA GLU A 42 -19.92 -3.19 4.31
C GLU A 42 -18.66 -2.34 4.54
N THR A 43 -17.65 -2.89 5.20
CA THR A 43 -16.37 -2.20 5.40
C THR A 43 -15.68 -1.95 4.06
N ILE A 44 -15.64 -2.94 3.17
CA ILE A 44 -15.09 -2.76 1.82
C ILE A 44 -15.88 -1.71 1.03
N GLU A 45 -17.23 -1.74 1.08
CA GLU A 45 -18.03 -0.73 0.40
C GLU A 45 -17.72 0.68 0.92
N ARG A 46 -17.60 0.88 2.23
CA ARG A 46 -17.20 2.18 2.80
C ARG A 46 -15.82 2.61 2.32
N MET A 47 -14.84 1.71 2.35
CA MET A 47 -13.47 1.98 1.88
C MET A 47 -13.43 2.39 0.41
N GLU A 48 -14.12 1.63 -0.43
CA GLU A 48 -14.10 1.82 -1.88
C GLU A 48 -14.90 3.04 -2.36
N ARG A 49 -15.94 3.41 -1.62
CA ARG A 49 -16.73 4.63 -1.90
C ARG A 49 -16.03 5.90 -1.45
N HIS A 50 -15.02 5.80 -0.58
CA HIS A 50 -14.25 6.95 -0.16
C HIS A 50 -13.50 7.57 -1.34
N SER A 51 -13.70 8.86 -1.58
CA SER A 51 -12.99 9.60 -2.63
C SER A 51 -11.70 10.18 -2.08
N ASN A 52 -10.56 9.56 -2.38
CA ASN A 52 -9.26 10.06 -1.96
C ASN A 52 -8.97 11.42 -2.60
N VAL A 53 -8.44 12.38 -1.82
CA VAL A 53 -8.16 13.75 -2.31
C VAL A 53 -6.97 13.83 -3.25
N GLN A 54 -6.01 12.92 -3.15
CA GLN A 54 -4.78 12.91 -3.96
C GLN A 54 -4.78 11.87 -5.08
N TRP A 55 -5.56 10.79 -4.95
CA TRP A 55 -5.56 9.65 -5.86
C TRP A 55 -6.93 9.40 -6.44
N ASP A 56 -6.96 8.96 -7.68
CA ASP A 56 -8.16 8.48 -8.37
C ASP A 56 -7.84 7.15 -9.04
N TRP A 57 -8.86 6.39 -9.38
CA TRP A 57 -8.70 5.09 -10.00
C TRP A 57 -9.84 4.77 -10.95
N ARG A 58 -9.56 3.86 -11.88
CA ARG A 58 -10.53 3.27 -12.79
C ARG A 58 -10.49 1.77 -12.61
N ARG A 59 -11.64 1.17 -12.41
CA ARG A 59 -11.78 -0.28 -12.28
C ARG A 59 -12.71 -0.83 -13.33
N LEU A 60 -12.28 -1.95 -13.93
CA LEU A 60 -13.10 -2.78 -14.80
C LEU A 60 -13.18 -4.17 -14.15
N VAL A 61 -14.35 -4.78 -14.14
CA VAL A 61 -14.52 -6.18 -13.74
C VAL A 61 -14.64 -7.06 -14.98
N VAL A 62 -14.11 -8.26 -14.88
CA VAL A 62 -14.09 -9.26 -15.94
C VAL A 62 -15.12 -10.32 -15.61
N LEU A 63 -16.12 -10.47 -16.48
CA LEU A 63 -17.18 -11.45 -16.33
C LEU A 63 -16.93 -12.63 -17.27
N ASP A 64 -17.30 -13.82 -16.81
CA ASP A 64 -17.42 -15.00 -17.66
C ASP A 64 -18.69 -14.85 -18.53
N ARG A 65 -18.56 -14.81 -19.86
CA ARG A 65 -19.70 -14.55 -20.73
C ARG A 65 -20.73 -15.67 -20.74
N ASP A 66 -20.30 -16.89 -20.44
CA ASP A 66 -21.20 -18.05 -20.30
C ASP A 66 -21.93 -18.05 -18.95
N ARG A 67 -21.40 -17.28 -17.97
CA ARG A 67 -21.95 -17.09 -16.62
C ARG A 67 -21.83 -15.62 -16.22
N PRO A 68 -22.67 -14.72 -16.76
CA PRO A 68 -22.52 -13.26 -16.59
C PRO A 68 -22.75 -12.77 -15.15
N ASP A 69 -23.22 -13.62 -14.27
CA ASP A 69 -23.31 -13.41 -12.83
C ASP A 69 -21.99 -13.70 -12.07
N VAL A 70 -20.96 -14.20 -12.76
CA VAL A 70 -19.66 -14.54 -12.18
C VAL A 70 -18.58 -13.55 -12.61
N THR A 71 -18.05 -12.80 -11.64
CA THR A 71 -16.82 -12.02 -11.80
C THR A 71 -15.63 -12.94 -11.64
N ILE A 72 -14.74 -12.99 -12.62
CA ILE A 72 -13.57 -13.85 -12.67
C ILE A 72 -12.25 -13.10 -12.50
N GLY A 73 -12.32 -11.76 -12.57
CA GLY A 73 -11.15 -10.91 -12.44
C GLY A 73 -11.47 -9.43 -12.48
N GLU A 74 -10.42 -8.64 -12.38
CA GLU A 74 -10.48 -7.19 -12.48
C GLU A 74 -9.25 -6.60 -13.17
N VAL A 75 -9.40 -5.38 -13.69
CA VAL A 75 -8.33 -4.48 -14.11
C VAL A 75 -8.51 -3.18 -13.34
N THR A 76 -7.48 -2.74 -12.65
CA THR A 76 -7.49 -1.44 -11.96
C THR A 76 -6.33 -0.58 -12.44
N LEU A 77 -6.59 0.69 -12.68
CA LEU A 77 -5.60 1.72 -12.92
C LEU A 77 -5.77 2.81 -11.87
N GLU A 78 -4.75 3.00 -11.04
CA GLU A 78 -4.68 4.07 -10.04
C GLU A 78 -3.67 5.13 -10.49
N PHE A 79 -3.98 6.39 -10.24
CA PHE A 79 -3.16 7.52 -10.66
C PHE A 79 -3.38 8.75 -9.78
N SER A 80 -2.36 9.63 -9.72
CA SER A 80 -2.45 10.89 -9.01
C SER A 80 -3.50 11.81 -9.63
N ARG A 81 -4.30 12.46 -8.77
CA ARG A 81 -5.42 13.33 -9.15
C ARG A 81 -4.88 14.67 -9.66
N PRO A 82 -5.29 15.13 -10.87
CA PRO A 82 -4.91 16.46 -11.38
C PRO A 82 -5.21 17.58 -10.40
N GLY A 83 -4.30 18.56 -10.32
CA GLY A 83 -4.41 19.72 -9.43
C GLY A 83 -3.95 19.46 -7.99
N THR A 84 -3.36 18.31 -7.71
CA THR A 84 -2.72 18.04 -6.41
C THR A 84 -1.20 18.14 -6.51
N PRO A 85 -0.49 18.52 -5.42
CA PRO A 85 0.97 18.60 -5.44
C PRO A 85 1.65 17.30 -5.86
N THR A 86 1.16 16.15 -5.40
CA THR A 86 1.66 14.84 -5.80
C THR A 86 1.50 14.59 -7.31
N HIS A 87 0.47 15.16 -7.94
CA HIS A 87 0.25 15.01 -9.38
C HIS A 87 1.31 15.74 -10.21
N GLU A 88 1.73 16.92 -9.82
CA GLU A 88 2.71 17.71 -10.57
C GLU A 88 3.99 16.89 -10.84
N GLU A 89 4.44 16.13 -9.83
CA GLU A 89 5.62 15.28 -9.92
C GLU A 89 5.35 13.92 -10.60
N ASN A 90 4.14 13.35 -10.42
CA ASN A 90 3.80 11.99 -10.79
C ASN A 90 2.76 11.89 -11.93
N ALA A 91 2.50 12.97 -12.65
CA ALA A 91 1.50 13.02 -13.72
C ALA A 91 1.69 11.97 -14.81
N HIS A 92 2.90 11.48 -15.00
CA HIS A 92 3.24 10.50 -16.03
C HIS A 92 3.09 9.04 -15.57
N ILE A 93 2.90 8.78 -14.27
CA ILE A 93 2.87 7.43 -13.67
C ILE A 93 1.44 6.98 -13.40
N ALA A 94 1.16 5.71 -13.64
CA ALA A 94 -0.02 5.01 -13.13
C ALA A 94 0.37 3.63 -12.62
N HIS A 95 -0.39 3.16 -11.62
CA HIS A 95 -0.30 1.80 -11.09
C HIS A 95 -1.41 0.96 -11.70
N ALA A 96 -1.05 -0.12 -12.38
CA ALA A 96 -1.98 -0.99 -13.09
C ALA A 96 -1.95 -2.40 -12.50
N TRP A 97 -3.11 -2.96 -12.20
CA TRP A 97 -3.26 -4.33 -11.72
C TRP A 97 -4.22 -5.12 -12.58
N ILE A 98 -3.91 -6.39 -12.77
CA ILE A 98 -4.81 -7.39 -13.33
C ILE A 98 -4.91 -8.52 -12.32
N GLY A 99 -6.07 -8.68 -11.69
CA GLY A 99 -6.39 -9.78 -10.80
C GLY A 99 -7.24 -10.82 -11.54
N LEU A 100 -6.88 -12.11 -11.46
CA LEU A 100 -7.67 -13.21 -12.00
C LEU A 100 -7.73 -14.36 -10.99
N LEU A 101 -8.90 -14.96 -10.83
CA LEU A 101 -9.04 -16.20 -10.08
C LEU A 101 -8.23 -17.32 -10.73
N LYS A 102 -7.63 -18.20 -9.93
CA LYS A 102 -6.74 -19.29 -10.40
C LYS A 102 -7.31 -20.14 -11.52
N PRO A 103 -8.61 -20.57 -11.48
CA PRO A 103 -9.18 -21.39 -12.56
C PRO A 103 -9.19 -20.72 -13.95
N TYR A 104 -9.06 -19.37 -14.00
CA TYR A 104 -9.10 -18.59 -15.23
C TYR A 104 -7.72 -18.10 -15.70
N ARG A 105 -6.67 -18.43 -14.95
CA ARG A 105 -5.28 -18.13 -15.30
C ARG A 105 -4.79 -19.07 -16.41
N ARG A 106 -3.71 -18.72 -17.08
CA ARG A 106 -3.06 -19.50 -18.16
C ARG A 106 -3.96 -19.78 -19.39
N GLN A 107 -5.03 -19.00 -19.56
CA GLN A 107 -5.97 -19.09 -20.67
C GLN A 107 -5.94 -17.82 -21.54
N ALA A 108 -4.82 -17.10 -21.56
CA ALA A 108 -4.61 -15.83 -22.25
C ALA A 108 -5.60 -14.70 -21.85
N VAL A 109 -6.32 -14.83 -20.74
CA VAL A 109 -7.26 -13.80 -20.28
C VAL A 109 -6.52 -12.50 -19.97
N ALA A 110 -5.44 -12.54 -19.18
CA ALA A 110 -4.64 -11.34 -18.85
C ALA A 110 -4.13 -10.63 -20.12
N THR A 111 -3.62 -11.37 -21.12
CA THR A 111 -3.17 -10.79 -22.39
C THR A 111 -4.30 -10.06 -23.13
N ARG A 112 -5.52 -10.60 -23.08
CA ARG A 112 -6.70 -9.97 -23.71
C ARG A 112 -7.20 -8.72 -22.97
N LEU A 113 -6.77 -8.53 -21.71
CA LEU A 113 -7.08 -7.33 -20.91
C LEU A 113 -6.08 -6.18 -21.14
N LEU A 114 -4.88 -6.46 -21.66
CA LEU A 114 -3.86 -5.43 -21.89
C LEU A 114 -4.33 -4.25 -22.77
N PRO A 115 -5.13 -4.45 -23.84
CA PRO A 115 -5.70 -3.33 -24.58
C PRO A 115 -6.50 -2.37 -23.70
N LYS A 116 -7.20 -2.88 -22.68
CA LYS A 116 -7.96 -2.03 -21.75
C LYS A 116 -7.04 -1.26 -20.79
N VAL A 117 -5.94 -1.85 -20.37
CA VAL A 117 -4.90 -1.13 -19.59
C VAL A 117 -4.32 0.02 -20.41
N VAL A 118 -4.00 -0.23 -21.69
CA VAL A 118 -3.51 0.80 -22.63
C VAL A 118 -4.53 1.92 -22.81
N GLU A 119 -5.81 1.57 -23.04
CA GLU A 119 -6.92 2.52 -23.20
C GLU A 119 -7.03 3.44 -21.99
N LEU A 120 -7.15 2.86 -20.78
CA LEU A 120 -7.24 3.61 -19.53
C LEU A 120 -6.02 4.51 -19.29
N ALA A 121 -4.82 4.00 -19.53
CA ALA A 121 -3.59 4.78 -19.36
C ALA A 121 -3.51 5.96 -20.35
N ARG A 122 -3.97 5.76 -21.58
CA ARG A 122 -4.00 6.80 -22.62
C ARG A 122 -5.03 7.88 -22.26
N GLU A 123 -6.23 7.50 -21.83
CA GLU A 123 -7.27 8.42 -21.39
C GLU A 123 -6.82 9.33 -20.26
N GLN A 124 -5.99 8.79 -19.36
CA GLN A 124 -5.45 9.52 -18.22
C GLN A 124 -4.08 10.19 -18.50
N GLY A 125 -3.59 10.13 -19.76
CA GLY A 125 -2.31 10.75 -20.16
C GLY A 125 -1.07 10.08 -19.55
N ARG A 126 -1.17 8.83 -19.04
CA ARG A 126 -0.07 8.15 -18.36
C ARG A 126 0.89 7.50 -19.35
N THR A 127 2.18 7.61 -19.10
CA THR A 127 3.24 7.09 -20.00
C THR A 127 4.07 5.98 -19.35
N ILE A 128 4.10 5.91 -18.02
CA ILE A 128 4.76 4.86 -17.23
C ILE A 128 3.68 4.05 -16.49
N LEU A 129 3.78 2.73 -16.61
CA LEU A 129 2.92 1.78 -15.92
C LEU A 129 3.73 0.96 -14.94
N GLN A 130 3.35 1.01 -13.69
CA GLN A 130 3.91 0.21 -12.62
C GLN A 130 2.90 -0.83 -12.14
N SER A 131 3.38 -1.97 -11.67
CA SER A 131 2.53 -2.99 -11.06
C SER A 131 3.26 -3.66 -9.90
N TRP A 132 2.48 -3.96 -8.87
CA TRP A 132 2.91 -4.78 -7.76
C TRP A 132 2.67 -6.25 -8.09
N CYS A 133 3.72 -7.08 -8.05
CA CYS A 133 3.63 -8.50 -8.33
C CYS A 133 4.14 -9.33 -7.16
N GLU A 134 3.27 -10.10 -6.53
CA GLU A 134 3.62 -11.00 -5.43
C GLU A 134 3.79 -12.45 -5.92
N GLU A 135 2.78 -12.95 -6.61
CA GLU A 135 2.72 -14.34 -7.03
C GLU A 135 3.65 -14.66 -8.21
N PRO A 136 4.18 -15.90 -8.27
CA PRO A 136 5.02 -16.36 -9.39
C PRO A 136 4.38 -16.18 -10.77
N ASP A 137 3.07 -16.43 -10.89
CA ASP A 137 2.33 -16.26 -12.16
C ASP A 137 2.32 -14.79 -12.61
N GLY A 138 2.12 -13.84 -11.67
CA GLY A 138 2.16 -12.41 -11.96
C GLY A 138 3.55 -11.95 -12.40
N LYS A 139 4.60 -12.39 -11.70
CA LYS A 139 6.00 -12.10 -12.06
C LYS A 139 6.36 -12.67 -13.43
N ALA A 140 5.95 -13.92 -13.72
CA ALA A 140 6.16 -14.54 -15.02
C ALA A 140 5.41 -13.83 -16.15
N PHE A 141 4.18 -13.40 -15.91
CA PHE A 141 3.39 -12.64 -16.87
C PHE A 141 4.04 -11.27 -17.16
N ALA A 142 4.43 -10.53 -16.11
CA ALA A 142 5.12 -9.26 -16.26
C ALA A 142 6.40 -9.40 -17.10
N ALA A 143 7.23 -10.42 -16.83
CA ALA A 143 8.43 -10.71 -17.62
C ALA A 143 8.08 -11.04 -19.09
N ALA A 144 7.02 -11.84 -19.33
CA ALA A 144 6.60 -12.24 -20.67
C ALA A 144 6.13 -11.06 -21.53
N ILE A 145 5.55 -10.02 -20.93
CA ILE A 145 5.15 -8.78 -21.65
C ILE A 145 6.28 -7.75 -21.76
N GLY A 146 7.48 -8.05 -21.22
CA GLY A 146 8.66 -7.19 -21.29
C GLY A 146 8.74 -6.12 -20.18
N ALA A 147 7.91 -6.21 -19.13
CA ALA A 147 8.04 -5.34 -17.96
C ALA A 147 9.32 -5.68 -17.17
N LYS A 148 9.97 -4.66 -16.62
CA LYS A 148 11.23 -4.79 -15.88
C LYS A 148 10.97 -4.72 -14.39
N VAL A 149 11.65 -5.55 -13.61
CA VAL A 149 11.68 -5.40 -12.15
C VAL A 149 12.53 -4.17 -11.83
N VAL A 150 11.89 -3.17 -11.20
CA VAL A 150 12.53 -1.90 -10.84
C VAL A 150 12.74 -1.74 -9.33
N GLN A 151 11.98 -2.50 -8.51
CA GLN A 151 12.20 -2.53 -7.06
C GLN A 151 11.85 -3.92 -6.51
N GLN A 152 12.68 -4.40 -5.59
CA GLN A 152 12.36 -5.56 -4.76
C GLN A 152 11.87 -5.10 -3.39
N ARG A 153 10.85 -5.75 -2.86
CA ARG A 153 10.28 -5.40 -1.57
C ARG A 153 10.14 -6.62 -0.67
N ARG A 154 9.99 -6.37 0.62
CA ARG A 154 9.68 -7.39 1.63
C ARG A 154 8.49 -6.93 2.45
N GLU A 155 7.48 -7.78 2.55
CA GLU A 155 6.53 -7.71 3.65
C GLU A 155 7.10 -8.56 4.78
N ASN A 156 7.20 -7.96 5.95
CA ASN A 156 7.77 -8.61 7.14
C ASN A 156 6.71 -8.66 8.23
N ARG A 157 6.61 -9.79 8.92
CA ARG A 157 5.67 -9.98 10.04
C ARG A 157 6.41 -10.26 11.33
N LEU A 158 5.96 -9.62 12.41
CA LEU A 158 6.43 -9.81 13.78
C LEU A 158 5.33 -10.51 14.57
N LYS A 159 5.59 -11.73 15.04
CA LYS A 159 4.72 -12.45 15.98
C LYS A 159 5.01 -11.95 17.39
N LEU A 160 4.01 -11.36 18.05
CA LEU A 160 4.20 -10.69 19.35
C LEU A 160 4.56 -11.67 20.49
N ASP A 161 4.20 -12.95 20.36
CA ASP A 161 4.61 -14.02 21.28
C ASP A 161 6.12 -14.41 21.16
N LYS A 162 6.80 -13.94 20.10
CA LYS A 162 8.22 -14.21 19.84
C LYS A 162 9.13 -13.00 20.08
N VAL A 163 8.57 -11.86 20.51
CA VAL A 163 9.32 -10.63 20.76
C VAL A 163 10.17 -10.75 22.02
N ASP A 164 11.44 -10.35 21.94
CA ASP A 164 12.26 -10.08 23.13
C ASP A 164 11.82 -8.76 23.78
N TRP A 165 10.80 -8.86 24.62
CA TRP A 165 10.23 -7.70 25.30
C TRP A 165 11.22 -7.00 26.22
N ALA A 166 12.19 -7.73 26.80
CA ALA A 166 13.23 -7.12 27.61
C ALA A 166 14.14 -6.22 26.76
N MET A 167 14.43 -6.60 25.52
CA MET A 167 15.16 -5.74 24.58
C MET A 167 14.32 -4.52 24.18
N VAL A 168 13.03 -4.71 23.87
CA VAL A 168 12.12 -3.61 23.50
C VAL A 168 12.03 -2.58 24.62
N GLU A 169 11.85 -3.03 25.86
CA GLU A 169 11.79 -2.18 27.06
C GLU A 169 13.11 -1.43 27.29
N ARG A 170 14.28 -2.10 27.07
CA ARG A 170 15.57 -1.42 27.09
C ARG A 170 15.68 -0.33 26.02
N TRP A 171 15.26 -0.60 24.79
CA TRP A 171 15.32 0.40 23.72
C TRP A 171 14.44 1.61 24.00
N ALA A 172 13.25 1.40 24.56
CA ALA A 172 12.36 2.47 24.99
C ALA A 172 13.00 3.30 26.14
N LYS A 173 13.53 2.64 27.16
CA LYS A 173 14.19 3.27 28.32
C LYS A 173 15.44 4.07 27.94
N ASP A 174 16.26 3.54 27.02
CA ASP A 174 17.52 4.15 26.60
C ASP A 174 17.32 5.33 25.64
N GLY A 175 16.17 5.41 24.98
CA GLY A 175 15.86 6.42 23.96
C GLY A 175 16.11 7.86 24.42
N PRO A 176 15.52 8.32 25.54
CA PRO A 176 15.74 9.68 26.06
C PRO A 176 17.20 9.98 26.39
N GLY A 177 17.94 8.99 26.92
CA GLY A 177 19.35 9.14 27.25
C GLY A 177 20.26 9.30 26.03
N ARG A 178 19.87 8.69 24.88
CA ARG A 178 20.60 8.82 23.61
C ARG A 178 20.25 10.09 22.84
N SER A 179 19.15 10.71 23.17
CA SER A 179 18.64 11.92 22.51
C SER A 179 18.17 12.92 23.57
N PRO A 180 19.12 13.50 24.33
CA PRO A 180 18.78 14.43 25.40
C PRO A 180 17.93 15.61 24.93
N GLY A 181 16.85 15.89 25.66
CA GLY A 181 15.89 16.96 25.33
C GLY A 181 14.81 16.57 24.33
N THR A 182 15.00 15.51 23.54
CA THR A 182 13.97 15.01 22.63
C THR A 182 12.84 14.33 23.42
N LYS A 183 11.58 14.59 23.05
CA LYS A 183 10.38 14.04 23.72
C LYS A 183 9.52 13.29 22.71
N LEU A 184 8.75 12.30 23.18
CA LEU A 184 7.70 11.65 22.41
C LEU A 184 6.38 12.43 22.57
N ARG A 185 5.70 12.67 21.45
CA ARG A 185 4.31 13.11 21.41
C ARG A 185 3.47 12.08 20.66
N TRP A 186 2.30 11.79 21.21
CA TRP A 186 1.41 10.74 20.72
C TRP A 186 0.11 11.35 20.20
N PHE A 187 -0.38 10.77 19.11
CA PHE A 187 -1.68 11.09 18.55
C PHE A 187 -2.45 9.78 18.34
N VAL A 188 -3.74 9.83 18.60
CA VAL A 188 -4.65 8.72 18.40
C VAL A 188 -5.76 9.19 17.47
N ASP A 189 -5.86 8.53 16.33
CA ASP A 189 -6.83 8.75 15.26
C ASP A 189 -6.75 10.14 14.57
N ARG A 190 -6.18 11.15 15.23
CA ARG A 190 -6.09 12.51 14.69
C ARG A 190 -4.80 13.20 15.14
N ILE A 191 -4.13 13.86 14.19
CA ILE A 191 -3.01 14.77 14.45
C ILE A 191 -3.55 16.11 14.92
N ASP A 192 -3.00 16.68 16.00
CA ASP A 192 -3.47 17.96 16.53
C ASP A 192 -3.25 19.10 15.53
N ASP A 193 -4.15 20.08 15.51
CA ASP A 193 -4.14 21.19 14.54
C ASP A 193 -2.89 22.08 14.65
N ASP A 194 -2.32 22.22 15.86
CA ASP A 194 -1.08 22.98 16.10
C ASP A 194 0.18 22.32 15.53
N VAL A 195 0.09 21.04 15.11
CA VAL A 195 1.23 20.23 14.65
C VAL A 195 1.10 19.81 13.20
N ILE A 196 -0.12 19.74 12.65
CA ILE A 196 -0.38 19.08 11.36
C ILE A 196 0.46 19.63 10.20
N GLU A 197 0.71 20.94 10.16
CA GLU A 197 1.56 21.58 9.15
C GLU A 197 3.01 21.07 9.21
N ARG A 198 3.57 20.97 10.42
CA ARG A 198 4.93 20.45 10.62
C ARG A 198 4.96 18.94 10.37
N TYR A 199 3.95 18.24 10.85
CA TYR A 199 3.83 16.79 10.66
C TYR A 199 3.75 16.41 9.17
N SER A 200 2.94 17.11 8.37
CA SER A 200 2.82 16.82 6.93
C SER A 200 4.13 17.00 6.18
N LYS A 201 4.93 18.03 6.52
CA LYS A 201 6.27 18.23 5.96
C LYS A 201 7.23 17.08 6.30
N VAL A 202 7.27 16.70 7.57
CA VAL A 202 8.13 15.60 8.03
C VAL A 202 7.66 14.26 7.46
N TYR A 203 6.36 14.07 7.29
CA TYR A 203 5.80 12.89 6.63
C TYR A 203 6.26 12.82 5.15
N THR A 204 6.19 13.95 4.44
CA THR A 204 6.71 14.09 3.06
C THR A 204 8.18 13.72 2.99
N GLU A 205 9.02 14.33 3.85
CA GLU A 205 10.45 14.02 3.89
C GLU A 205 10.71 12.53 4.17
N ALA A 206 10.04 11.95 5.16
CA ALA A 206 10.22 10.56 5.53
C ALA A 206 9.74 9.58 4.44
N MET A 207 8.71 9.92 3.68
CA MET A 207 8.27 9.15 2.52
C MET A 207 9.31 9.19 1.41
N ASN A 208 9.82 10.37 1.07
CA ASN A 208 10.76 10.54 -0.05
C ASN A 208 12.21 10.10 0.29
N GLN A 209 12.51 9.89 1.58
CA GLN A 209 13.77 9.28 2.03
C GLN A 209 13.78 7.74 1.91
N GLN A 210 12.66 7.10 1.56
CA GLN A 210 12.65 5.67 1.29
C GLN A 210 13.32 5.38 -0.05
N PRO A 211 14.06 4.26 -0.16
CA PRO A 211 14.61 3.89 -1.46
C PRO A 211 13.49 3.49 -2.43
N PHE A 212 13.54 4.04 -3.64
CA PHE A 212 12.69 3.67 -4.77
C PHE A 212 13.42 2.81 -5.80
N ASP A 213 14.73 2.58 -5.59
CA ASP A 213 15.65 1.84 -6.46
C ASP A 213 15.61 2.41 -7.90
N ALA A 214 15.22 1.59 -8.90
CA ALA A 214 15.10 2.01 -10.30
C ALA A 214 13.65 2.36 -10.71
N ALA A 215 12.69 2.33 -9.78
CA ALA A 215 11.31 2.68 -10.09
C ALA A 215 11.18 4.17 -10.42
N ALA A 216 10.46 4.49 -11.48
CA ALA A 216 10.10 5.87 -11.77
C ALA A 216 9.25 6.43 -10.60
N HIS A 217 9.64 7.56 -10.10
CA HIS A 217 8.89 8.27 -9.08
C HIS A 217 9.19 9.77 -9.14
N GLY A 218 8.20 10.59 -8.83
CA GLY A 218 8.39 11.96 -8.39
C GLY A 218 8.15 12.03 -6.88
N ASP A 219 8.34 13.19 -6.31
CA ASP A 219 8.13 13.38 -4.88
C ASP A 219 6.68 13.12 -4.48
N TRP A 220 6.53 12.39 -3.40
CA TRP A 220 5.26 12.26 -2.70
C TRP A 220 5.07 13.49 -1.82
N ILE A 221 3.96 14.18 -1.97
CA ILE A 221 3.66 15.39 -1.18
C ILE A 221 2.48 15.13 -0.27
N SER A 222 2.73 15.09 1.03
CA SER A 222 1.70 15.00 2.05
C SER A 222 1.30 16.40 2.50
N THR A 223 0.00 16.70 2.46
CA THR A 223 -0.55 17.98 2.89
C THR A 223 -1.42 17.79 4.14
N PRO A 224 -1.70 18.84 4.94
CA PRO A 224 -2.68 18.76 6.01
C PRO A 224 -4.03 18.20 5.55
N GLU A 225 -4.48 18.59 4.35
CA GLU A 225 -5.72 18.08 3.76
C GLU A 225 -5.66 16.57 3.53
N SER A 226 -4.56 16.05 2.94
CA SER A 226 -4.41 14.60 2.71
C SER A 226 -4.30 13.81 4.01
N ILE A 227 -3.72 14.39 5.07
CA ILE A 227 -3.71 13.78 6.40
C ILE A 227 -5.15 13.68 6.95
N ARG A 228 -5.93 14.78 6.87
CA ARG A 228 -7.33 14.81 7.32
C ARG A 228 -8.21 13.84 6.53
N ASP A 229 -7.99 13.72 5.23
CA ASP A 229 -8.68 12.74 4.38
C ASP A 229 -8.40 11.29 4.85
N GLY A 230 -7.16 10.97 5.12
CA GLY A 230 -6.79 9.67 5.67
C GLY A 230 -7.39 9.40 7.06
N GLU A 231 -7.45 10.40 7.94
CA GLU A 231 -8.11 10.30 9.24
C GLU A 231 -9.62 10.04 9.09
N LYS A 232 -10.27 10.75 8.18
CA LYS A 232 -11.69 10.57 7.87
C LYS A 232 -11.96 9.15 7.35
N ARG A 233 -11.15 8.67 6.39
CA ARG A 233 -11.26 7.31 5.87
C ARG A 233 -11.12 6.26 6.97
N ASN A 234 -10.15 6.42 7.87
CA ASN A 234 -9.97 5.51 9.00
C ASN A 234 -11.20 5.50 9.91
N ALA A 235 -11.77 6.68 10.22
CA ALA A 235 -12.98 6.79 11.04
C ALA A 235 -14.19 6.09 10.39
N GLU A 236 -14.35 6.20 9.06
CA GLU A 236 -15.46 5.60 8.32
C GLU A 236 -15.46 4.06 8.41
N ILE A 237 -14.29 3.43 8.56
CA ILE A 237 -14.13 1.98 8.69
C ILE A 237 -13.88 1.53 10.14
N GLY A 238 -13.96 2.45 11.10
CA GLY A 238 -13.68 2.14 12.50
C GLY A 238 -12.22 1.80 12.81
N ALA A 239 -11.30 2.09 11.90
CA ALA A 239 -9.88 1.88 12.12
C ALA A 239 -9.33 2.83 13.19
N ARG A 240 -8.42 2.32 14.00
CA ARG A 240 -7.70 3.11 15.02
C ARG A 240 -6.26 3.29 14.54
N LYS A 241 -5.80 4.54 14.47
CA LYS A 241 -4.42 4.86 14.10
C LYS A 241 -3.69 5.48 15.30
N ILE A 242 -2.57 4.89 15.68
CA ILE A 242 -1.66 5.47 16.67
C ILE A 242 -0.45 6.01 15.92
N THR A 243 -0.13 7.27 16.16
CA THR A 243 1.07 7.93 15.63
C THR A 243 1.92 8.43 16.79
N ALA A 244 3.23 8.16 16.75
CA ALA A 244 4.21 8.76 17.64
C ALA A 244 5.19 9.61 16.83
N VAL A 245 5.53 10.78 17.35
CA VAL A 245 6.58 11.64 16.80
C VAL A 245 7.63 11.92 17.88
N THR A 246 8.88 12.09 17.46
CA THR A 246 9.94 12.65 18.33
C THR A 246 10.00 14.15 18.09
N VAL A 247 9.91 14.93 19.18
CA VAL A 247 9.92 16.40 19.18
C VAL A 247 11.22 16.88 19.83
N GLU A 248 11.97 17.70 19.13
CA GLU A 248 13.21 18.31 19.59
C GLU A 248 12.96 19.48 20.55
N PRO A 249 13.97 19.97 21.29
CA PRO A 249 13.80 21.08 22.23
C PRO A 249 13.28 22.39 21.63
N ASP A 250 13.55 22.62 20.33
CA ASP A 250 13.06 23.77 19.57
C ASP A 250 11.62 23.58 19.02
N GLY A 251 11.02 22.41 19.27
CA GLY A 251 9.68 22.07 18.81
C GLY A 251 9.64 21.43 17.42
N ASP A 252 10.78 21.23 16.76
CA ASP A 252 10.83 20.53 15.48
C ASP A 252 10.55 19.02 15.64
N ILE A 253 10.01 18.38 14.59
CA ILE A 253 9.77 16.95 14.57
C ILE A 253 10.95 16.26 13.90
N SER A 254 11.65 15.39 14.63
CA SER A 254 12.83 14.68 14.13
C SER A 254 12.54 13.30 13.56
N GLY A 255 11.40 12.69 13.90
CA GLY A 255 11.01 11.38 13.40
C GLY A 255 9.57 11.03 13.73
N LEU A 256 9.06 10.00 13.09
CA LEU A 256 7.70 9.50 13.29
C LEU A 256 7.60 7.99 13.12
N THR A 257 6.55 7.42 13.69
CA THR A 257 6.13 6.04 13.45
C THR A 257 4.62 5.92 13.63
N GLU A 258 3.98 5.03 12.90
CA GLU A 258 2.53 4.86 12.96
C GLU A 258 2.12 3.39 12.85
N VAL A 259 1.04 3.02 13.53
CA VAL A 259 0.37 1.72 13.42
C VAL A 259 -1.12 1.95 13.27
N THR A 260 -1.73 1.22 12.35
CA THR A 260 -3.18 1.17 12.16
C THR A 260 -3.70 -0.20 12.54
N HIS A 261 -4.83 -0.24 13.23
CA HIS A 261 -5.55 -1.44 13.62
C HIS A 261 -7.01 -1.30 13.18
N THR A 262 -7.58 -2.36 12.59
CA THR A 262 -8.96 -2.35 12.09
C THR A 262 -9.81 -3.39 12.82
N PRO A 263 -11.12 -3.14 13.05
CA PRO A 263 -12.01 -4.08 13.71
C PRO A 263 -12.10 -5.44 13.01
N ASP A 264 -12.00 -5.45 11.67
CA ASP A 264 -12.13 -6.67 10.85
C ASP A 264 -10.88 -7.54 10.87
N SER A 265 -9.74 -6.95 11.28
CA SER A 265 -8.46 -7.66 11.37
C SER A 265 -7.84 -7.59 12.77
N LYS A 266 -8.62 -7.92 13.78
CA LYS A 266 -8.28 -7.75 15.22
C LYS A 266 -6.91 -8.30 15.62
N TRP A 267 -6.46 -9.39 14.99
CA TRP A 267 -5.21 -10.06 15.35
C TRP A 267 -3.96 -9.47 14.67
N ILE A 268 -4.12 -8.51 13.73
CA ILE A 268 -2.99 -7.89 13.01
C ILE A 268 -2.99 -6.38 13.19
N GLY A 269 -1.79 -5.81 13.45
CA GLY A 269 -1.53 -4.39 13.42
C GLY A 269 -0.69 -4.03 12.17
N TRP A 270 -1.08 -3.02 11.45
CA TRP A 270 -0.39 -2.57 10.24
C TRP A 270 0.55 -1.42 10.58
N GLN A 271 1.85 -1.73 10.64
CA GLN A 271 2.90 -0.74 10.84
C GLN A 271 3.13 0.04 9.55
N GLY A 272 2.68 1.29 9.54
CA GLY A 272 2.92 2.22 8.46
C GLY A 272 4.31 2.82 8.46
N LEU A 273 4.40 4.09 8.06
CA LEU A 273 5.67 4.79 7.96
C LEU A 273 6.41 4.84 9.31
N THR A 274 7.68 4.52 9.26
CA THR A 274 8.65 4.86 10.31
C THR A 274 9.81 5.56 9.63
N GLY A 275 10.06 6.80 10.00
CA GLY A 275 11.13 7.59 9.42
C GLY A 275 11.78 8.51 10.45
N VAL A 276 13.06 8.79 10.25
CA VAL A 276 13.83 9.79 10.98
C VAL A 276 14.46 10.70 9.95
N ARG A 277 14.27 12.00 10.09
CA ARG A 277 14.86 13.00 9.20
C ARG A 277 16.38 12.86 9.17
N ASP A 278 16.97 13.02 8.01
CA ASP A 278 18.41 12.76 7.78
C ASP A 278 19.31 13.48 8.78
N VAL A 279 19.01 14.75 9.07
CA VAL A 279 19.77 15.60 10.00
C VAL A 279 19.71 15.11 11.46
N HIS A 280 18.79 14.20 11.80
CA HIS A 280 18.60 13.63 13.14
C HIS A 280 18.95 12.14 13.22
N ARG A 281 19.46 11.53 12.15
CA ARG A 281 19.89 10.13 12.12
C ARG A 281 21.08 9.85 13.05
N GLY A 282 21.36 8.59 13.30
CA GLY A 282 22.48 8.15 14.15
C GLY A 282 22.22 8.22 15.66
N ARG A 283 21.16 8.87 16.12
CA ARG A 283 20.81 9.09 17.53
C ARG A 283 19.95 7.96 18.15
N GLY A 284 19.61 6.94 17.38
CA GLY A 284 18.79 5.82 17.86
C GLY A 284 17.27 6.07 17.86
N LEU A 285 16.80 7.20 17.31
CA LEU A 285 15.37 7.59 17.29
C LEU A 285 14.47 6.53 16.65
N GLY A 286 14.88 5.92 15.53
CA GLY A 286 14.09 4.88 14.87
C GLY A 286 13.87 3.64 15.74
N LYS A 287 14.89 3.23 16.53
CA LYS A 287 14.76 2.13 17.51
C LYS A 287 13.82 2.51 18.64
N TRP A 288 13.98 3.72 19.17
CA TRP A 288 13.13 4.24 20.25
C TRP A 288 11.67 4.31 19.81
N LEU A 289 11.38 4.94 18.66
CA LEU A 289 10.04 5.04 18.10
C LEU A 289 9.38 3.66 17.93
N LYS A 290 10.10 2.70 17.33
CA LYS A 290 9.56 1.35 17.12
C LYS A 290 9.35 0.59 18.44
N ALA A 291 10.27 0.73 19.39
CA ALA A 291 10.12 0.08 20.69
C ALA A 291 8.91 0.62 21.46
N GLU A 292 8.76 1.91 21.54
CA GLU A 292 7.60 2.56 22.18
C GLU A 292 6.29 2.22 21.49
N MET A 293 6.28 2.19 20.15
CA MET A 293 5.10 1.79 19.41
C MET A 293 4.68 0.34 19.69
N LEU A 294 5.64 -0.61 19.77
CA LEU A 294 5.34 -2.00 20.11
C LEU A 294 4.80 -2.15 21.54
N LEU A 295 5.36 -1.42 22.50
CA LEU A 295 4.83 -1.38 23.87
C LEU A 295 3.39 -0.83 23.90
N ARG A 296 3.14 0.19 23.09
CA ARG A 296 1.81 0.81 22.93
C ARG A 296 0.81 -0.16 22.32
N VAL A 297 1.18 -0.86 21.23
CA VAL A 297 0.35 -1.88 20.56
C VAL A 297 0.00 -3.00 21.54
N ARG A 298 1.00 -3.55 22.28
CA ARG A 298 0.77 -4.60 23.29
C ARG A 298 -0.24 -4.18 24.36
N ARG A 299 -0.21 -2.91 24.77
CA ARG A 299 -1.09 -2.38 25.82
C ARG A 299 -2.50 -2.06 25.31
N ASP A 300 -2.60 -1.35 24.16
CA ASP A 300 -3.83 -0.76 23.69
C ASP A 300 -4.64 -1.71 22.78
N PHE A 301 -3.98 -2.71 22.17
CA PHE A 301 -4.59 -3.70 21.28
C PHE A 301 -4.20 -5.13 21.70
N PRO A 302 -4.70 -5.63 22.85
CA PRO A 302 -4.29 -6.93 23.40
C PRO A 302 -4.66 -8.13 22.51
N GLU A 303 -5.58 -7.98 21.57
CA GLU A 303 -5.94 -8.97 20.57
C GLU A 303 -4.94 -9.09 19.41
N VAL A 304 -4.09 -8.08 19.18
CA VAL A 304 -3.07 -8.11 18.13
C VAL A 304 -2.02 -9.17 18.48
N ARG A 305 -1.80 -10.07 17.54
CA ARG A 305 -0.80 -11.15 17.64
C ARG A 305 0.35 -10.97 16.66
N VAL A 306 0.11 -10.22 15.59
CA VAL A 306 1.07 -9.98 14.51
C VAL A 306 1.12 -8.49 14.20
N VAL A 307 2.32 -7.97 13.98
CA VAL A 307 2.52 -6.65 13.36
C VAL A 307 3.13 -6.87 11.98
N SER A 308 2.50 -6.34 10.94
CA SER A 308 2.99 -6.40 9.54
C SER A 308 3.57 -5.07 9.11
N THR A 309 4.63 -5.10 8.30
CA THR A 309 5.27 -3.91 7.72
C THR A 309 5.89 -4.23 6.37
N GLY A 310 5.89 -3.25 5.46
CA GLY A 310 6.53 -3.35 4.14
C GLY A 310 7.77 -2.46 4.03
N ASN A 311 8.81 -2.96 3.36
CA ASN A 311 10.03 -2.19 3.10
C ASN A 311 10.57 -2.52 1.70
N ALA A 312 11.26 -1.56 1.06
CA ALA A 312 12.17 -1.89 -0.03
C ALA A 312 13.29 -2.79 0.49
N SER A 313 13.72 -3.77 -0.30
CA SER A 313 14.80 -4.70 0.09
C SER A 313 16.16 -4.00 0.25
N SER A 314 16.32 -2.84 -0.37
CA SER A 314 17.48 -1.95 -0.23
C SER A 314 17.47 -1.06 1.02
N ASN A 315 16.37 -1.03 1.81
CA ASN A 315 16.29 -0.24 3.04
C ASN A 315 16.97 -0.95 4.22
N GLU A 316 18.31 -1.11 4.14
CA GLU A 316 19.10 -1.86 5.11
C GLU A 316 18.93 -1.35 6.55
N ALA A 317 18.86 -0.02 6.73
CA ALA A 317 18.75 0.58 8.06
C ALA A 317 17.45 0.16 8.76
N MET A 318 16.32 0.20 8.05
CA MET A 318 15.02 -0.20 8.61
C MET A 318 14.91 -1.72 8.75
N LEU A 319 15.43 -2.47 7.77
CA LEU A 319 15.47 -3.95 7.83
C LEU A 319 16.30 -4.42 9.04
N SER A 320 17.45 -3.82 9.31
CA SER A 320 18.27 -4.14 10.49
C SER A 320 17.51 -3.92 11.80
N ILE A 321 16.74 -2.84 11.94
CA ILE A 321 15.90 -2.60 13.12
C ILE A 321 14.81 -3.67 13.21
N ASN A 322 14.12 -3.95 12.12
CA ASN A 322 13.05 -4.93 12.07
C ASN A 322 13.54 -6.35 12.41
N GLU A 323 14.65 -6.79 11.83
CA GLU A 323 15.25 -8.11 12.09
C GLU A 323 15.61 -8.29 13.57
N ARG A 324 16.17 -7.26 14.20
CA ARG A 324 16.50 -7.27 15.63
C ARG A 324 15.26 -7.33 16.52
N LEU A 325 14.15 -6.70 16.11
CA LEU A 325 12.85 -6.82 16.78
C LEU A 325 12.23 -8.20 16.62
N GLY A 326 12.69 -9.00 15.66
CA GLY A 326 12.19 -10.33 15.40
C GLY A 326 11.24 -10.43 14.21
N PHE A 327 11.08 -9.36 13.39
CA PHE A 327 10.36 -9.45 12.13
C PHE A 327 11.01 -10.49 11.21
N ARG A 328 10.19 -11.22 10.49
CA ARG A 328 10.62 -12.20 9.47
C ARG A 328 9.89 -11.93 8.18
N THR A 329 10.56 -12.17 7.07
CA THR A 329 9.98 -12.04 5.74
C THR A 329 8.79 -12.98 5.60
N HIS A 330 7.65 -12.41 5.22
CA HIS A 330 6.40 -13.13 4.92
C HIS A 330 6.20 -13.26 3.42
N LYS A 331 6.40 -12.17 2.67
CA LYS A 331 6.31 -12.12 1.21
C LYS A 331 7.44 -11.27 0.61
N GLU A 332 7.79 -11.58 -0.64
CA GLU A 332 8.81 -10.86 -1.41
C GLU A 332 8.22 -10.35 -2.75
N PRO A 333 7.34 -9.33 -2.68
CA PRO A 333 6.80 -8.73 -3.89
C PRO A 333 7.86 -7.93 -4.66
N VAL A 334 7.58 -7.71 -5.94
CA VAL A 334 8.38 -6.83 -6.79
C VAL A 334 7.50 -5.73 -7.38
N ILE A 335 8.07 -4.55 -7.60
CA ILE A 335 7.48 -3.55 -8.49
C ILE A 335 8.09 -3.78 -9.86
N VAL A 336 7.22 -3.99 -10.84
CA VAL A 336 7.58 -4.06 -12.25
C VAL A 336 7.12 -2.80 -12.96
N GLU A 337 7.85 -2.40 -14.00
CA GLU A 337 7.58 -1.18 -14.74
C GLU A 337 7.76 -1.38 -16.23
N MET A 338 6.93 -0.71 -17.01
CA MET A 338 7.10 -0.57 -18.44
C MET A 338 6.48 0.74 -18.95
N THR A 339 6.93 1.22 -20.11
CA THR A 339 6.26 2.34 -20.76
C THR A 339 4.95 1.90 -21.40
N ARG A 340 3.98 2.82 -21.47
CA ARG A 340 2.74 2.58 -22.23
C ARG A 340 3.04 2.23 -23.69
N GLU A 341 4.00 2.91 -24.31
CA GLU A 341 4.40 2.65 -25.70
C GLU A 341 4.90 1.21 -25.90
N ALA A 342 5.73 0.69 -24.99
CA ALA A 342 6.18 -0.69 -25.04
C ALA A 342 5.02 -1.67 -24.90
N LEU A 343 4.06 -1.40 -24.00
CA LEU A 343 2.85 -2.21 -23.86
C LEU A 343 1.98 -2.15 -25.11
N GLU A 344 1.82 -0.98 -25.74
CA GLU A 344 1.10 -0.82 -27.01
C GLU A 344 1.76 -1.65 -28.13
N GLY A 345 3.12 -1.66 -28.18
CA GLY A 345 3.87 -2.52 -29.10
C GLY A 345 3.54 -3.99 -28.88
N TYR A 346 3.65 -4.45 -27.64
CA TYR A 346 3.32 -5.84 -27.31
C TYR A 346 1.89 -6.21 -27.69
N VAL A 347 0.92 -5.33 -27.39
CA VAL A 347 -0.50 -5.55 -27.74
C VAL A 347 -0.68 -5.68 -29.26
N ARG A 348 -0.10 -4.79 -30.07
CA ARG A 348 -0.18 -4.88 -31.55
C ARG A 348 0.33 -6.20 -32.06
N ASP A 349 1.48 -6.65 -31.57
CA ASP A 349 2.14 -7.86 -32.05
C ASP A 349 1.39 -9.16 -31.67
N HIS A 350 0.68 -9.16 -30.52
CA HIS A 350 0.06 -10.35 -29.97
C HIS A 350 -1.47 -10.40 -30.11
N THR A 351 -2.14 -9.28 -30.42
CA THR A 351 -3.59 -9.25 -30.62
C THR A 351 -3.99 -9.12 -32.08
N GLY A 352 -3.12 -8.59 -32.95
CA GLY A 352 -3.36 -8.42 -34.38
C GLY A 352 -3.38 -9.72 -35.21
N HIS A 353 -2.89 -10.83 -34.69
CA HIS A 353 -2.79 -12.12 -35.41
C HIS A 353 -4.01 -13.05 -35.24
N ARG A 354 -5.03 -12.68 -34.46
CA ARG A 354 -6.24 -13.50 -34.24
C ARG A 354 -7.50 -13.05 -35.01
N ALA A 355 -7.36 -12.08 -35.91
CA ALA A 355 -8.45 -11.58 -36.76
C ALA A 355 -8.33 -12.03 -38.21
N ARG A 356 -7.70 -13.19 -38.46
CA ARG A 356 -7.70 -13.87 -39.77
C ARG A 356 -8.16 -15.31 -39.66
#